data_73b7922c9a384aed36c6ee2e4335f146
#
_entry.id   73b7922c9a384aed36c6ee2e4335f146
#
_cell.length_a   1.000
_cell.length_b   1.000
_cell.length_c   1.000
_cell.angle_alpha   90.00
_cell.angle_beta   90.00
_cell.angle_gamma   90.00
#
_symmetry.space_group_name_H-M   'P 1'
#
loop_
_entity.id
_entity.type
_entity.pdbx_description
1 polymer ?
#
loop_
_entity_poly.entity_id
_entity_poly.type
_entity_poly.pdbx_seq_one_letter_code
_entity_poly.pdbx_strand_id
1 'polypeptide(L)'
;MAIAMIFMGTTTAKADVPNEETGQYVLKCGNVSMTIDAAKGGKILSYKYGDQEIISQLKWPEAFGSTFWTSPQKEWYWPPVPEYDKKPYQVEEKDGVLTMTSEVNEKLKFKICKAFAVDEQHQAIVITYSIINASDETRKVAPWEITRVQNEGGLIFFEAPVDSIWPAGLMNFKDAFGAAWYQPDEAGENRKVNADGKGWLAYLNQEKGLLLVKRFEDLDKGQPAPDEAEIQVYVNRGKTYIELESQGAYATLQPGEALDWTVRWYLQPTDASEPSEALLQQVKKILE
;
A
#
# COMPACT_ATOMS: atom_id res chain seq x y z
N MET A 1 -3.99 -4.55 27.49
CA MET A 1 -5.22 -3.80 27.16
C MET A 1 -5.71 -4.32 25.82
N ALA A 2 -6.88 -4.94 25.73
CA ALA A 2 -7.38 -5.54 24.50
C ALA A 2 -7.79 -4.42 23.52
N ILE A 3 -7.23 -4.44 22.31
CA ILE A 3 -7.60 -3.52 21.23
C ILE A 3 -9.00 -3.96 20.77
N ALA A 4 -10.03 -3.18 21.09
CA ALA A 4 -11.38 -3.42 20.59
C ALA A 4 -11.49 -2.80 19.18
N MET A 5 -11.22 -3.59 18.16
CA MET A 5 -11.60 -3.24 16.79
C MET A 5 -13.12 -3.36 16.67
N ILE A 6 -13.80 -2.24 16.45
CA ILE A 6 -15.23 -2.23 16.13
C ILE A 6 -15.38 -2.46 14.63
N PHE A 7 -15.50 -3.72 14.23
CA PHE A 7 -16.02 -4.08 12.91
C PHE A 7 -17.55 -4.12 12.97
N MET A 8 -18.22 -3.14 12.39
CA MET A 8 -19.66 -3.21 12.18
C MET A 8 -19.97 -4.16 11.03
N GLY A 9 -20.55 -5.28 11.37
CA GLY A 9 -21.38 -6.19 10.59
C GLY A 9 -21.03 -6.44 9.13
N THR A 10 -20.05 -7.31 8.87
CA THR A 10 -19.86 -7.93 7.55
C THR A 10 -19.90 -9.44 7.71
N THR A 11 -20.59 -10.12 6.81
CA THR A 11 -20.55 -11.58 6.67
C THR A 11 -19.10 -11.96 6.35
N THR A 12 -18.44 -12.66 7.27
CA THR A 12 -17.04 -13.05 7.17
C THR A 12 -16.87 -14.15 6.13
N ALA A 13 -16.22 -13.83 5.01
CA ALA A 13 -15.63 -14.86 4.16
C ALA A 13 -14.49 -15.54 4.93
N LYS A 14 -14.49 -16.89 4.93
CA LYS A 14 -13.42 -17.68 5.51
C LYS A 14 -12.13 -17.45 4.70
N ALA A 15 -11.04 -17.08 5.36
CA ALA A 15 -9.72 -17.22 4.74
C ALA A 15 -9.54 -18.71 4.35
N ASP A 16 -9.08 -18.96 3.12
CA ASP A 16 -8.72 -20.33 2.73
C ASP A 16 -7.52 -20.79 3.57
N VAL A 17 -7.57 -22.07 3.98
CA VAL A 17 -6.66 -22.74 4.91
C VAL A 17 -5.19 -22.30 4.75
N PRO A 18 -4.51 -21.93 5.86
CA PRO A 18 -3.10 -21.58 5.83
C PRO A 18 -2.27 -22.72 5.26
N ASN A 19 -1.37 -22.42 4.35
CA ASN A 19 -0.30 -23.36 4.01
C ASN A 19 0.81 -23.16 5.07
N GLU A 20 0.64 -23.84 6.22
CA GLU A 20 1.56 -23.74 7.36
C GLU A 20 3.01 -24.10 6.99
N GLU A 21 3.22 -24.96 5.96
CA GLU A 21 4.55 -25.36 5.51
C GLU A 21 5.32 -24.23 4.82
N THR A 22 4.62 -23.27 4.20
CA THR A 22 5.27 -22.18 3.45
C THR A 22 5.24 -20.82 4.16
N GLY A 23 4.45 -20.67 5.23
CA GLY A 23 4.22 -19.38 5.89
C GLY A 23 3.42 -18.38 5.05
N GLN A 24 2.75 -18.85 3.98
CA GLN A 24 1.94 -18.05 3.08
C GLN A 24 0.46 -18.24 3.33
N TYR A 25 -0.28 -17.14 3.26
CA TYR A 25 -1.72 -17.06 3.48
C TYR A 25 -2.39 -16.45 2.26
N VAL A 26 -3.56 -16.97 1.87
CA VAL A 26 -4.32 -16.49 0.72
C VAL A 26 -5.69 -16.02 1.18
N LEU A 27 -6.01 -14.75 0.89
CA LEU A 27 -7.35 -14.20 1.04
C LEU A 27 -8.01 -14.14 -0.34
N LYS A 28 -9.32 -14.41 -0.39
CA LYS A 28 -10.11 -14.33 -1.62
C LYS A 28 -11.33 -13.44 -1.43
N CYS A 29 -11.62 -12.62 -2.42
CA CYS A 29 -12.79 -11.76 -2.51
C CYS A 29 -13.34 -11.83 -3.95
N GLY A 30 -14.38 -12.65 -4.17
CA GLY A 30 -14.87 -12.91 -5.52
C GLY A 30 -13.77 -13.49 -6.42
N ASN A 31 -13.47 -12.79 -7.53
CA ASN A 31 -12.40 -13.17 -8.45
C ASN A 31 -11.01 -12.67 -8.04
N VAL A 32 -10.92 -11.92 -6.93
CA VAL A 32 -9.66 -11.35 -6.44
C VAL A 32 -9.02 -12.28 -5.43
N SER A 33 -7.70 -12.43 -5.49
CA SER A 33 -6.91 -13.15 -4.50
C SER A 33 -5.65 -12.38 -4.11
N MET A 34 -5.32 -12.39 -2.81
CA MET A 34 -4.12 -11.79 -2.25
C MET A 34 -3.31 -12.84 -1.51
N THR A 35 -2.02 -12.96 -1.83
CA THR A 35 -1.09 -13.86 -1.13
C THR A 35 -0.16 -13.05 -0.25
N ILE A 36 -0.10 -13.40 1.05
CA ILE A 36 0.72 -12.73 2.06
C ILE A 36 1.73 -13.72 2.62
N ASP A 37 2.98 -13.31 2.81
CA ASP A 37 4.06 -14.13 3.35
C ASP A 37 4.45 -13.66 4.77
N ALA A 38 3.96 -14.38 5.76
CA ALA A 38 4.26 -14.09 7.17
C ALA A 38 5.74 -14.31 7.51
N ALA A 39 6.43 -15.19 6.79
CA ALA A 39 7.86 -15.46 7.01
C ALA A 39 8.76 -14.32 6.50
N LYS A 40 8.21 -13.37 5.73
CA LYS A 40 8.94 -12.26 5.10
C LYS A 40 8.29 -10.91 5.41
N GLY A 41 8.18 -10.57 6.68
CA GLY A 41 7.66 -9.26 7.10
C GLY A 41 6.18 -9.04 6.80
N GLY A 42 5.39 -10.11 6.63
CA GLY A 42 3.99 -10.00 6.23
C GLY A 42 3.83 -9.24 4.91
N LYS A 43 4.72 -9.49 3.92
CA LYS A 43 4.64 -8.90 2.58
C LYS A 43 3.48 -9.47 1.78
N ILE A 44 2.83 -8.61 1.01
CA ILE A 44 1.91 -9.06 -0.02
C ILE A 44 2.74 -9.43 -1.25
N LEU A 45 2.75 -10.71 -1.60
CA LEU A 45 3.56 -11.24 -2.70
C LEU A 45 2.83 -11.24 -4.03
N SER A 46 1.49 -11.32 -3.99
CA SER A 46 0.64 -11.47 -5.16
C SER A 46 -0.72 -10.81 -4.91
N TYR A 47 -1.24 -10.16 -5.93
CA TYR A 47 -2.61 -9.64 -5.95
C TYR A 47 -3.18 -9.85 -7.35
N LYS A 48 -4.18 -10.72 -7.48
CA LYS A 48 -4.67 -11.21 -8.77
C LYS A 48 -6.15 -10.98 -8.95
N TYR A 49 -6.55 -10.83 -10.22
CA TYR A 49 -7.92 -11.02 -10.68
C TYR A 49 -7.97 -12.27 -11.57
N GLY A 50 -8.62 -13.34 -11.11
CA GLY A 50 -8.44 -14.66 -11.68
C GLY A 50 -6.97 -15.09 -11.64
N ASP A 51 -6.40 -15.41 -12.80
CA ASP A 51 -4.98 -15.80 -12.91
C ASP A 51 -4.05 -14.61 -13.24
N GLN A 52 -4.60 -13.41 -13.45
CA GLN A 52 -3.84 -12.24 -13.88
C GLN A 52 -3.25 -11.48 -12.69
N GLU A 53 -1.93 -11.42 -12.62
CA GLU A 53 -1.16 -10.75 -11.56
C GLU A 53 -1.02 -9.25 -11.83
N ILE A 54 -1.25 -8.40 -10.81
CA ILE A 54 -1.08 -6.94 -10.91
C ILE A 54 0.20 -6.44 -10.25
N ILE A 55 0.70 -7.11 -9.21
CA ILE A 55 1.94 -6.73 -8.53
C ILE A 55 3.14 -7.20 -9.34
N SER A 56 4.21 -6.42 -9.36
CA SER A 56 5.49 -6.82 -9.97
C SER A 56 6.01 -8.11 -9.32
N GLN A 57 6.36 -9.08 -10.16
CA GLN A 57 6.97 -10.35 -9.73
C GLN A 57 8.49 -10.32 -9.76
N LEU A 58 9.08 -9.16 -10.07
CA LEU A 58 10.53 -8.98 -9.99
C LEU A 58 10.98 -9.01 -8.53
N LYS A 59 11.99 -9.82 -8.26
CA LYS A 59 12.58 -9.96 -6.92
C LYS A 59 13.95 -9.30 -6.90
N TRP A 60 13.97 -8.01 -6.60
CA TRP A 60 15.21 -7.35 -6.21
C TRP A 60 15.55 -7.70 -4.77
N PRO A 61 16.82 -7.82 -4.42
CA PRO A 61 17.19 -7.92 -3.02
C PRO A 61 16.53 -6.77 -2.25
N GLU A 62 15.73 -7.12 -1.24
CA GLU A 62 15.06 -6.17 -0.34
C GLU A 62 13.93 -5.31 -0.94
N ALA A 63 13.63 -5.43 -2.25
CA ALA A 63 12.60 -4.64 -2.93
C ALA A 63 11.71 -5.54 -3.81
N PHE A 64 10.66 -6.16 -3.23
CA PHE A 64 9.68 -6.98 -3.94
C PHE A 64 8.33 -6.97 -3.23
N GLY A 65 7.27 -7.25 -3.98
CA GLY A 65 5.90 -7.30 -3.46
C GLY A 65 5.39 -5.95 -2.95
N SER A 66 4.44 -5.99 -2.02
CA SER A 66 4.04 -4.82 -1.25
C SER A 66 4.48 -4.97 0.20
N THR A 67 5.00 -3.90 0.77
CA THR A 67 5.56 -3.85 2.11
C THR A 67 5.03 -2.65 2.89
N PHE A 68 5.27 -2.65 4.20
CA PHE A 68 4.89 -1.57 5.10
C PHE A 68 6.07 -1.18 5.96
N TRP A 69 6.37 0.10 5.99
CA TRP A 69 7.45 0.69 6.80
C TRP A 69 6.93 1.83 7.67
N THR A 70 7.78 2.33 8.55
CA THR A 70 7.54 3.54 9.32
C THR A 70 8.12 4.76 8.60
N SER A 71 7.44 5.90 8.66
CA SER A 71 7.90 7.18 8.13
C SER A 71 8.16 8.16 9.29
N PRO A 72 9.17 9.07 9.18
CA PRO A 72 10.00 9.34 8.00
C PRO A 72 11.18 8.35 7.85
N GLN A 73 11.56 8.07 6.60
CA GLN A 73 12.67 7.15 6.28
C GLN A 73 14.01 7.58 6.91
N LYS A 74 14.23 8.85 7.12
CA LYS A 74 15.45 9.39 7.73
C LYS A 74 15.75 8.90 9.15
N GLU A 75 14.79 8.27 9.83
CA GLU A 75 15.00 7.68 11.15
C GLU A 75 15.73 6.33 11.10
N TRP A 76 15.65 5.62 10.00
CA TRP A 76 16.24 4.28 9.85
C TRP A 76 17.13 4.11 8.59
N TYR A 77 16.98 4.97 7.58
CA TYR A 77 17.73 4.93 6.31
C TYR A 77 17.54 3.60 5.55
N TRP A 78 18.36 3.35 4.55
CA TRP A 78 18.40 2.09 3.82
C TRP A 78 19.49 1.17 4.40
N PRO A 79 19.30 -0.14 4.49
CA PRO A 79 18.13 -0.95 4.06
C PRO A 79 16.94 -0.88 5.02
N PRO A 80 15.75 -1.39 4.60
CA PRO A 80 14.57 -1.45 5.46
C PRO A 80 14.81 -2.19 6.77
N VAL A 81 14.10 -1.78 7.81
CA VAL A 81 14.15 -2.39 9.15
C VAL A 81 13.82 -3.89 9.07
N PRO A 82 14.73 -4.80 9.45
CA PRO A 82 14.52 -6.23 9.25
C PRO A 82 13.28 -6.79 9.93
N GLU A 83 12.92 -6.30 11.12
CA GLU A 83 11.73 -6.71 11.87
C GLU A 83 10.43 -6.38 11.11
N TYR A 84 10.41 -5.33 10.30
CA TYR A 84 9.23 -4.92 9.55
C TYR A 84 9.17 -5.52 8.15
N ASP A 85 10.34 -5.84 7.57
CA ASP A 85 10.47 -6.15 6.16
C ASP A 85 10.88 -7.60 5.82
N LYS A 86 11.61 -8.28 6.72
CA LYS A 86 12.23 -9.58 6.42
C LYS A 86 11.98 -10.68 7.43
N LYS A 87 11.88 -10.34 8.73
CA LYS A 87 11.71 -11.33 9.79
C LYS A 87 10.29 -11.91 9.79
N PRO A 88 10.12 -13.15 10.27
CA PRO A 88 8.81 -13.75 10.42
C PRO A 88 7.92 -12.94 11.37
N TYR A 89 6.63 -12.85 11.04
CA TYR A 89 5.59 -12.31 11.89
C TYR A 89 4.85 -13.44 12.60
N GLN A 90 4.42 -13.19 13.83
CA GLN A 90 3.45 -14.04 14.52
C GLN A 90 2.09 -13.88 13.87
N VAL A 91 1.38 -15.00 13.66
CA VAL A 91 0.10 -15.01 12.95
C VAL A 91 -1.01 -15.45 13.89
N GLU A 92 -2.13 -14.74 13.80
CA GLU A 92 -3.40 -15.09 14.45
C GLU A 92 -4.52 -14.92 13.45
N GLU A 93 -5.41 -15.90 13.34
CA GLU A 93 -6.65 -15.82 12.58
C GLU A 93 -7.83 -15.85 13.54
N LYS A 94 -8.66 -14.81 13.50
CA LYS A 94 -9.82 -14.71 14.36
C LYS A 94 -10.94 -13.97 13.65
N ASP A 95 -12.14 -14.54 13.69
CA ASP A 95 -13.38 -13.94 13.14
C ASP A 95 -13.24 -13.50 11.66
N GLY A 96 -12.47 -14.25 10.86
CA GLY A 96 -12.21 -13.95 9.46
C GLY A 96 -11.15 -12.85 9.21
N VAL A 97 -10.48 -12.39 10.25
CA VAL A 97 -9.36 -11.44 10.17
C VAL A 97 -8.05 -12.18 10.38
N LEU A 98 -7.14 -12.05 9.41
CA LEU A 98 -5.77 -12.55 9.50
C LEU A 98 -4.87 -11.44 10.06
N THR A 99 -4.36 -11.63 11.27
CA THR A 99 -3.49 -10.67 11.95
C THR A 99 -2.06 -11.17 11.97
N MET A 100 -1.12 -10.34 11.56
CA MET A 100 0.32 -10.62 11.56
C MET A 100 1.05 -9.56 12.37
N THR A 101 1.89 -9.98 13.30
CA THR A 101 2.55 -9.08 14.26
C THR A 101 4.06 -9.30 14.25
N SER A 102 4.83 -8.21 14.07
CA SER A 102 6.30 -8.23 14.09
C SER A 102 6.86 -8.37 15.50
N GLU A 103 8.15 -8.68 15.60
CA GLU A 103 8.93 -8.34 16.80
C GLU A 103 9.04 -6.81 16.95
N VAL A 104 9.40 -6.36 18.14
CA VAL A 104 9.78 -4.97 18.39
C VAL A 104 11.16 -4.71 17.79
N ASN A 105 11.31 -3.62 17.00
CA ASN A 105 12.64 -3.19 16.60
C ASN A 105 13.35 -2.48 17.78
N GLU A 106 14.52 -2.95 18.13
CA GLU A 106 15.26 -2.46 19.31
C GLU A 106 15.73 -1.01 19.21
N LYS A 107 15.97 -0.51 18.02
CA LYS A 107 16.41 0.87 17.78
C LYS A 107 15.23 1.86 17.74
N LEU A 108 14.21 1.57 16.95
CA LEU A 108 13.05 2.45 16.76
C LEU A 108 12.00 2.27 17.86
N LYS A 109 12.02 1.12 18.55
CA LYS A 109 11.06 0.79 19.60
C LYS A 109 9.59 0.77 19.12
N PHE A 110 9.37 0.49 17.82
CA PHE A 110 8.04 0.24 17.29
C PHE A 110 7.83 -1.25 17.02
N LYS A 111 6.60 -1.67 17.12
CA LYS A 111 6.08 -2.97 16.76
C LYS A 111 4.99 -2.78 15.70
N ILE A 112 5.02 -3.57 14.63
CA ILE A 112 4.06 -3.49 13.55
C ILE A 112 3.04 -4.61 13.66
N CYS A 113 1.78 -4.28 13.46
CA CYS A 113 0.70 -5.23 13.27
C CYS A 113 0.02 -4.95 11.92
N LYS A 114 -0.33 -6.01 11.19
CA LYS A 114 -1.04 -5.96 9.90
C LYS A 114 -2.27 -6.86 10.02
N ALA A 115 -3.45 -6.29 9.92
CA ALA A 115 -4.72 -7.03 9.93
C ALA A 115 -5.33 -7.02 8.53
N PHE A 116 -5.57 -8.19 7.97
CA PHE A 116 -6.13 -8.38 6.63
C PHE A 116 -7.56 -8.93 6.76
N ALA A 117 -8.50 -8.28 6.10
CA ALA A 117 -9.90 -8.69 6.07
C ALA A 117 -10.47 -8.58 4.66
N VAL A 118 -11.54 -9.33 4.40
CA VAL A 118 -12.28 -9.27 3.13
C VAL A 118 -13.56 -8.46 3.33
N ASP A 119 -13.78 -7.49 2.46
CA ASP A 119 -15.02 -6.73 2.36
C ASP A 119 -15.77 -7.19 1.10
N GLU A 120 -16.64 -8.19 1.25
CA GLU A 120 -17.41 -8.74 0.13
C GLU A 120 -18.41 -7.74 -0.45
N GLN A 121 -18.94 -6.84 0.38
CA GLN A 121 -19.92 -5.85 -0.06
C GLN A 121 -19.31 -4.87 -1.07
N HIS A 122 -18.08 -4.43 -0.82
CA HIS A 122 -17.38 -3.47 -1.68
C HIS A 122 -16.34 -4.15 -2.58
N GLN A 123 -16.26 -5.49 -2.57
CA GLN A 123 -15.30 -6.27 -3.35
C GLN A 123 -13.84 -5.80 -3.13
N ALA A 124 -13.47 -5.61 -1.87
CA ALA A 124 -12.17 -5.10 -1.45
C ALA A 124 -11.45 -6.04 -0.49
N ILE A 125 -10.12 -5.99 -0.51
CA ILE A 125 -9.30 -6.47 0.60
C ILE A 125 -8.91 -5.25 1.44
N VAL A 126 -9.22 -5.33 2.72
CA VAL A 126 -8.99 -4.25 3.69
C VAL A 126 -7.78 -4.60 4.53
N ILE A 127 -6.81 -3.70 4.58
CA ILE A 127 -5.59 -3.88 5.36
C ILE A 127 -5.53 -2.76 6.40
N THR A 128 -5.53 -3.12 7.67
CA THR A 128 -5.26 -2.17 8.76
C THR A 128 -3.86 -2.40 9.26
N TYR A 129 -3.03 -1.39 9.13
CA TYR A 129 -1.69 -1.34 9.68
C TYR A 129 -1.70 -0.63 11.02
N SER A 130 -1.08 -1.22 12.03
CA SER A 130 -0.93 -0.61 13.35
C SER A 130 0.54 -0.46 13.69
N ILE A 131 0.95 0.74 14.08
CA ILE A 131 2.28 1.03 14.61
C ILE A 131 2.15 1.23 16.11
N ILE A 132 2.75 0.36 16.90
CA ILE A 132 2.65 0.37 18.36
C ILE A 132 3.94 0.93 18.93
N ASN A 133 3.84 1.98 19.75
CA ASN A 133 4.98 2.52 20.48
C ASN A 133 5.33 1.61 21.67
N ALA A 134 6.37 0.80 21.52
CA ALA A 134 6.87 -0.13 22.53
C ALA A 134 7.99 0.48 23.40
N SER A 135 8.20 1.80 23.32
CA SER A 135 9.14 2.52 24.19
C SER A 135 8.46 3.07 25.44
N ASP A 136 9.26 3.61 26.35
CA ASP A 136 8.83 4.37 27.53
C ASP A 136 8.77 5.89 27.28
N GLU A 137 8.99 6.32 26.02
CA GLU A 137 8.99 7.71 25.62
C GLU A 137 7.87 8.01 24.62
N THR A 138 7.41 9.27 24.57
CA THR A 138 6.53 9.76 23.51
C THR A 138 7.28 9.77 22.17
N ARG A 139 6.71 9.15 21.14
CA ARG A 139 7.29 9.04 19.80
C ARG A 139 6.37 9.63 18.75
N LYS A 140 6.95 10.04 17.63
CA LYS A 140 6.18 10.42 16.44
C LYS A 140 6.50 9.47 15.29
N VAL A 141 5.49 9.12 14.51
CA VAL A 141 5.61 8.18 13.39
C VAL A 141 4.43 8.34 12.43
N ALA A 142 4.64 8.02 11.16
CA ALA A 142 3.57 7.84 10.18
C ALA A 142 3.63 6.44 9.57
N PRO A 143 2.48 5.89 9.14
CA PRO A 143 2.43 4.66 8.35
C PRO A 143 2.81 4.92 6.90
N TRP A 144 3.50 3.96 6.28
CA TRP A 144 3.96 4.06 4.90
C TRP A 144 3.85 2.70 4.20
N GLU A 145 2.95 2.59 3.23
CA GLU A 145 2.76 1.40 2.40
C GLU A 145 3.37 1.61 1.03
N ILE A 146 4.16 0.63 0.57
CA ILE A 146 4.85 0.64 -0.72
C ILE A 146 4.44 -0.59 -1.52
N THR A 147 3.87 -0.40 -2.70
CA THR A 147 3.45 -1.48 -3.60
C THR A 147 4.18 -1.39 -4.93
N ARG A 148 4.89 -2.45 -5.29
CA ARG A 148 5.63 -2.52 -6.55
C ARG A 148 4.77 -3.09 -7.65
N VAL A 149 4.63 -2.32 -8.72
CA VAL A 149 3.87 -2.71 -9.93
C VAL A 149 4.78 -2.73 -11.14
N GLN A 150 4.33 -3.34 -12.23
CA GLN A 150 5.07 -3.39 -13.48
C GLN A 150 5.22 -1.99 -14.07
N ASN A 151 6.42 -1.65 -14.55
CA ASN A 151 6.70 -0.38 -15.20
C ASN A 151 6.09 -0.32 -16.62
N GLU A 152 6.40 -1.32 -17.45
CA GLU A 152 5.95 -1.39 -18.83
C GLU A 152 4.43 -1.61 -18.91
N GLY A 153 3.75 -0.85 -19.77
CA GLY A 153 2.30 -0.88 -19.88
C GLY A 153 1.55 -0.33 -18.66
N GLY A 154 2.24 0.37 -17.75
CA GLY A 154 1.63 0.98 -16.57
C GLY A 154 1.08 2.38 -16.87
N LEU A 155 -0.02 2.75 -16.22
CA LEU A 155 -0.54 4.11 -16.16
C LEU A 155 -0.91 4.40 -14.71
N ILE A 156 -0.26 5.40 -14.10
CA ILE A 156 -0.48 5.81 -12.72
C ILE A 156 -1.30 7.09 -12.71
N PHE A 157 -2.28 7.17 -11.82
CA PHE A 157 -3.06 8.41 -11.68
C PHE A 157 -3.67 8.55 -10.29
N PHE A 158 -3.88 9.80 -9.92
CA PHE A 158 -4.49 10.23 -8.67
C PHE A 158 -5.01 11.67 -8.82
N GLU A 159 -5.87 12.10 -7.93
CA GLU A 159 -6.41 13.46 -7.95
C GLU A 159 -5.46 14.41 -7.21
N ALA A 160 -4.75 15.22 -7.96
CA ALA A 160 -3.91 16.33 -7.49
C ALA A 160 -3.64 17.30 -8.64
N PRO A 161 -3.44 18.61 -8.38
CA PRO A 161 -2.92 19.54 -9.36
C PRO A 161 -1.50 19.15 -9.78
N VAL A 162 -1.22 19.05 -11.09
CA VAL A 162 0.11 18.62 -11.58
C VAL A 162 1.23 19.59 -11.17
N ASP A 163 0.94 20.87 -11.07
CA ASP A 163 1.88 21.89 -10.62
C ASP A 163 2.19 21.83 -9.10
N SER A 164 1.41 21.08 -8.34
CA SER A 164 1.67 20.79 -6.92
C SER A 164 2.56 19.57 -6.68
N ILE A 165 2.86 18.77 -7.71
CA ILE A 165 3.74 17.59 -7.62
C ILE A 165 5.20 18.04 -7.56
N TRP A 166 5.96 17.51 -6.59
CA TRP A 166 7.34 17.89 -6.40
C TRP A 166 8.30 16.67 -6.27
N PRO A 167 9.59 16.80 -6.72
CA PRO A 167 10.18 17.92 -7.41
C PRO A 167 9.53 18.19 -8.76
N ALA A 168 9.29 19.47 -9.07
CA ALA A 168 8.65 19.87 -10.32
C ALA A 168 9.44 19.43 -11.56
N GLY A 169 8.75 18.87 -12.55
CA GLY A 169 9.33 18.47 -13.83
C GLY A 169 10.21 17.21 -13.80
N LEU A 170 10.35 16.54 -12.66
CA LEU A 170 11.13 15.30 -12.57
C LEU A 170 10.47 14.13 -13.29
N MET A 171 9.14 14.08 -13.28
CA MET A 171 8.33 13.11 -14.00
C MET A 171 7.24 13.85 -14.78
N ASN A 172 6.94 13.38 -16.00
CA ASN A 172 6.02 14.07 -16.91
C ASN A 172 4.56 13.68 -16.65
N PHE A 173 4.02 14.17 -15.53
CA PHE A 173 2.59 14.08 -15.26
C PHE A 173 1.80 15.00 -16.19
N LYS A 174 0.64 14.57 -16.63
CA LYS A 174 -0.30 15.32 -17.43
C LYS A 174 -1.58 15.56 -16.66
N ASP A 175 -2.06 16.81 -16.66
CA ASP A 175 -3.37 17.15 -16.15
C ASP A 175 -4.44 16.82 -17.20
N ALA A 176 -5.38 15.97 -16.85
CA ALA A 176 -6.55 15.69 -17.66
C ALA A 176 -7.70 15.19 -16.78
N PHE A 177 -8.93 15.58 -17.09
CA PHE A 177 -10.16 15.13 -16.43
C PHE A 177 -10.20 15.39 -14.91
N GLY A 178 -9.34 16.29 -14.38
CA GLY A 178 -9.24 16.59 -12.95
C GLY A 178 -8.34 15.64 -12.15
N ALA A 179 -7.43 14.92 -12.82
CA ALA A 179 -6.43 14.08 -12.19
C ALA A 179 -5.05 14.24 -12.85
N ALA A 180 -4.01 13.91 -12.10
CA ALA A 180 -2.64 13.82 -12.56
C ALA A 180 -2.37 12.42 -13.11
N TRP A 181 -1.92 12.32 -14.36
CA TRP A 181 -1.68 11.06 -15.08
C TRP A 181 -0.20 10.92 -15.42
N TYR A 182 0.39 9.80 -15.10
CA TYR A 182 1.77 9.48 -15.46
C TYR A 182 1.84 8.18 -16.25
N GLN A 183 2.30 8.32 -17.50
CA GLN A 183 2.69 7.20 -18.35
C GLN A 183 4.19 7.01 -18.18
N PRO A 184 4.67 5.82 -17.75
CA PRO A 184 6.11 5.55 -17.63
C PRO A 184 6.87 5.84 -18.91
N ASP A 185 8.00 6.47 -18.76
CA ASP A 185 8.87 6.90 -19.85
C ASP A 185 10.20 6.12 -19.88
N GLU A 186 11.06 6.45 -20.84
CA GLU A 186 12.36 5.80 -21.08
C GLU A 186 13.47 6.23 -20.11
N ALA A 187 13.18 7.03 -19.08
CA ALA A 187 14.21 7.53 -18.19
C ALA A 187 14.98 6.39 -17.49
N GLY A 188 16.28 6.44 -17.59
CA GLY A 188 17.19 5.40 -17.10
C GLY A 188 17.55 5.53 -15.61
N GLU A 189 17.11 6.59 -14.91
CA GLU A 189 17.50 6.89 -13.54
C GLU A 189 16.36 6.66 -12.55
N ASN A 190 16.71 6.47 -11.27
CA ASN A 190 15.74 6.45 -10.20
C ASN A 190 15.12 7.83 -10.03
N ARG A 191 13.80 7.89 -9.96
CA ARG A 191 13.06 9.14 -9.76
C ARG A 191 11.96 8.93 -8.74
N LYS A 192 11.75 9.89 -7.88
CA LYS A 192 10.66 9.91 -6.91
C LYS A 192 9.99 11.28 -6.91
N VAL A 193 8.69 11.30 -6.98
CA VAL A 193 7.87 12.48 -6.80
C VAL A 193 6.91 12.30 -5.65
N ASN A 194 6.45 13.41 -5.12
CA ASN A 194 5.56 13.53 -3.98
C ASN A 194 4.34 14.35 -4.39
N ALA A 195 3.19 14.00 -3.85
CA ALA A 195 1.95 14.72 -4.07
C ALA A 195 1.05 14.72 -2.82
N ASP A 196 0.27 15.76 -2.69
CA ASP A 196 -0.88 15.86 -1.80
C ASP A 196 -2.11 15.46 -2.62
N GLY A 197 -2.68 14.30 -2.34
CA GLY A 197 -3.74 13.68 -3.14
C GLY A 197 -5.13 13.90 -2.59
N LYS A 198 -6.02 12.93 -2.82
CA LYS A 198 -7.39 12.88 -2.28
C LYS A 198 -7.72 11.49 -1.72
N GLY A 199 -6.80 10.92 -0.96
CA GLY A 199 -6.98 9.64 -0.28
C GLY A 199 -7.07 8.44 -1.19
N TRP A 200 -6.59 8.52 -2.44
CA TRP A 200 -6.55 7.39 -3.35
C TRP A 200 -5.43 7.49 -4.39
N LEU A 201 -4.97 6.33 -4.82
CA LEU A 201 -3.95 6.15 -5.85
C LEU A 201 -4.34 4.96 -6.73
N ALA A 202 -4.31 5.14 -8.06
CA ALA A 202 -4.68 4.12 -9.03
C ALA A 202 -3.53 3.75 -9.98
N TYR A 203 -3.54 2.50 -10.39
CA TYR A 203 -2.64 1.95 -11.39
C TYR A 203 -3.44 1.10 -12.38
N LEU A 204 -3.32 1.40 -13.65
CA LEU A 204 -3.84 0.58 -14.73
C LEU A 204 -2.68 -0.18 -15.38
N ASN A 205 -2.77 -1.51 -15.45
CA ASN A 205 -1.96 -2.29 -16.36
C ASN A 205 -2.70 -2.38 -17.69
N GLN A 206 -2.23 -1.61 -18.69
CA GLN A 206 -2.88 -1.45 -20.00
C GLN A 206 -2.90 -2.75 -20.80
N GLU A 207 -1.87 -3.59 -20.68
CA GLU A 207 -1.80 -4.86 -21.41
C GLU A 207 -2.80 -5.89 -20.90
N LYS A 208 -3.04 -5.90 -19.58
CA LYS A 208 -3.95 -6.84 -18.92
C LYS A 208 -5.37 -6.31 -18.81
N GLY A 209 -5.60 -5.04 -19.05
CA GLY A 209 -6.89 -4.39 -18.80
C GLY A 209 -7.30 -4.51 -17.32
N LEU A 210 -6.35 -4.33 -16.40
CA LEU A 210 -6.59 -4.45 -14.95
C LEU A 210 -6.33 -3.12 -14.26
N LEU A 211 -7.32 -2.68 -13.48
CA LEU A 211 -7.29 -1.47 -12.67
C LEU A 211 -7.15 -1.83 -11.19
N LEU A 212 -6.02 -1.43 -10.60
CA LEU A 212 -5.78 -1.42 -9.15
C LEU A 212 -6.10 -0.04 -8.61
N VAL A 213 -6.95 0.02 -7.58
CA VAL A 213 -7.22 1.26 -6.83
C VAL A 213 -6.93 1.01 -5.36
N LYS A 214 -6.20 1.91 -4.75
CA LYS A 214 -5.93 1.93 -3.31
C LYS A 214 -6.61 3.15 -2.71
N ARG A 215 -7.43 2.95 -1.68
CA ARG A 215 -8.10 4.00 -0.92
C ARG A 215 -7.54 4.04 0.49
N PHE A 216 -7.19 5.21 0.95
CA PHE A 216 -6.68 5.50 2.29
C PHE A 216 -7.25 6.83 2.81
N GLU A 217 -6.83 7.31 3.95
CA GLU A 217 -7.26 8.59 4.50
C GLU A 217 -6.68 9.75 3.68
N ASP A 218 -7.54 10.68 3.26
CA ASP A 218 -7.13 11.97 2.65
C ASP A 218 -6.51 12.85 3.73
N LEU A 219 -5.29 13.28 3.53
CA LEU A 219 -4.54 14.08 4.49
C LEU A 219 -4.60 15.55 4.17
N ASP A 220 -4.74 16.38 5.21
CA ASP A 220 -4.50 17.80 5.08
C ASP A 220 -3.02 18.09 4.89
N LYS A 221 -2.71 19.13 4.12
CA LYS A 221 -1.34 19.60 3.89
C LYS A 221 -0.64 19.89 5.23
N GLY A 222 0.46 19.18 5.48
CA GLY A 222 1.24 19.29 6.72
C GLY A 222 0.97 18.18 7.73
N GLN A 223 0.04 17.27 7.46
CA GLN A 223 -0.13 16.04 8.25
C GLN A 223 0.88 14.94 7.92
N PRO A 224 1.44 14.81 6.69
CA PRO A 224 2.54 13.88 6.43
C PRO A 224 3.77 14.15 7.30
N ALA A 225 4.63 13.13 7.47
CA ALA A 225 5.90 13.28 8.15
C ALA A 225 6.80 14.31 7.43
N PRO A 226 7.75 14.95 8.14
CA PRO A 226 8.65 15.95 7.55
C PRO A 226 9.41 15.40 6.34
N ASP A 227 9.37 16.14 5.23
CA ASP A 227 9.95 15.80 3.92
C ASP A 227 9.27 14.64 3.18
N GLU A 228 8.10 14.20 3.65
CA GLU A 228 7.29 13.12 3.08
C GLU A 228 5.95 13.65 2.53
N ALA A 229 5.16 12.78 1.91
CA ALA A 229 3.88 13.14 1.31
C ALA A 229 2.84 12.04 1.47
N GLU A 230 1.56 12.38 1.30
CA GLU A 230 0.45 11.43 1.28
C GLU A 230 0.63 10.40 0.16
N ILE A 231 0.97 10.85 -1.06
CA ILE A 231 1.24 10.03 -2.22
C ILE A 231 2.68 10.24 -2.67
N GLN A 232 3.36 9.13 -2.95
CA GLN A 232 4.67 9.14 -3.57
C GLN A 232 4.70 8.13 -4.71
N VAL A 233 5.34 8.49 -5.82
CA VAL A 233 5.57 7.59 -6.96
C VAL A 233 7.06 7.51 -7.20
N TYR A 234 7.62 6.31 -7.00
CA TYR A 234 9.01 6.04 -7.29
C TYR A 234 9.14 5.16 -8.54
N VAL A 235 9.99 5.57 -9.47
CA VAL A 235 10.33 4.81 -10.67
C VAL A 235 11.75 4.29 -10.55
N ASN A 236 11.90 2.98 -10.55
CA ASN A 236 13.22 2.35 -10.50
C ASN A 236 13.87 2.36 -11.88
N ARG A 237 15.20 2.58 -11.89
CA ARG A 237 16.00 2.60 -13.12
C ARG A 237 15.83 1.32 -13.95
N GLY A 238 15.99 1.43 -15.25
CA GLY A 238 15.96 0.30 -16.16
C GLY A 238 14.57 -0.30 -16.37
N LYS A 239 13.51 0.46 -16.17
CA LYS A 239 12.09 0.03 -16.34
C LYS A 239 11.72 -1.24 -15.58
N THR A 240 12.27 -1.43 -14.41
CA THR A 240 12.10 -2.69 -13.66
C THR A 240 10.77 -2.73 -12.90
N TYR A 241 10.47 -1.70 -12.13
CA TYR A 241 9.19 -1.55 -11.41
C TYR A 241 8.91 -0.09 -11.07
N ILE A 242 7.69 0.17 -10.69
CA ILE A 242 7.26 1.42 -10.07
C ILE A 242 6.76 1.11 -8.66
N GLU A 243 7.04 1.98 -7.71
CA GLU A 243 6.45 1.94 -6.39
C GLU A 243 5.27 2.92 -6.33
N LEU A 244 4.12 2.39 -5.98
CA LEU A 244 2.94 3.12 -5.58
C LEU A 244 2.98 3.23 -4.07
N GLU A 245 3.24 4.43 -3.57
CA GLU A 245 3.44 4.65 -2.15
C GLU A 245 2.33 5.53 -1.59
N SER A 246 1.85 5.19 -0.41
CA SER A 246 0.87 6.00 0.33
C SER A 246 1.28 6.08 1.79
N GLN A 247 1.07 7.24 2.40
CA GLN A 247 1.38 7.50 3.79
C GLN A 247 0.16 8.03 4.54
N GLY A 248 0.06 7.71 5.82
CA GLY A 248 -0.90 8.31 6.72
C GLY A 248 -0.31 9.45 7.54
N ALA A 249 -1.11 10.03 8.41
CA ALA A 249 -0.75 11.18 9.23
C ALA A 249 0.44 10.90 10.18
N TYR A 250 1.31 11.89 10.33
CA TYR A 250 2.42 11.88 11.30
C TYR A 250 1.91 12.14 12.71
N ALA A 251 1.63 11.08 13.45
CA ALA A 251 0.99 11.12 14.74
C ALA A 251 1.98 11.02 15.91
N THR A 252 1.57 11.58 17.04
CA THR A 252 2.29 11.45 18.32
C THR A 252 1.68 10.30 19.12
N LEU A 253 2.50 9.35 19.55
CA LEU A 253 2.11 8.18 20.33
C LEU A 253 2.75 8.21 21.72
N GLN A 254 1.93 8.10 22.76
CA GLN A 254 2.41 7.84 24.11
C GLN A 254 2.92 6.39 24.24
N PRO A 255 3.70 6.04 25.29
CA PRO A 255 4.10 4.67 25.56
C PRO A 255 2.90 3.71 25.55
N GLY A 256 2.99 2.66 24.75
CA GLY A 256 1.95 1.65 24.59
C GLY A 256 0.79 2.03 23.68
N GLU A 257 0.73 3.24 23.16
CA GLU A 257 -0.29 3.63 22.16
C GLU A 257 -0.01 3.05 20.79
N ALA A 258 -1.09 2.87 20.02
CA ALA A 258 -1.06 2.41 18.63
C ALA A 258 -1.61 3.48 17.70
N LEU A 259 -1.02 3.60 16.52
CA LEU A 259 -1.55 4.33 15.37
C LEU A 259 -2.09 3.33 14.38
N ASP A 260 -3.38 3.34 14.16
CA ASP A 260 -4.04 2.50 13.16
C ASP A 260 -4.27 3.32 11.88
N TRP A 261 -3.98 2.69 10.74
CA TRP A 261 -4.20 3.28 9.42
C TRP A 261 -4.68 2.20 8.46
N THR A 262 -5.76 2.47 7.73
CA THR A 262 -6.43 1.48 6.89
C THR A 262 -6.29 1.82 5.42
N VAL A 263 -5.91 0.84 4.61
CA VAL A 263 -5.89 0.90 3.16
C VAL A 263 -6.84 -0.16 2.60
N ARG A 264 -7.70 0.24 1.67
CA ARG A 264 -8.57 -0.65 0.91
C ARG A 264 -8.00 -0.86 -0.48
N TRP A 265 -7.86 -2.11 -0.88
CA TRP A 265 -7.37 -2.50 -2.20
C TRP A 265 -8.50 -3.06 -3.04
N TYR A 266 -8.69 -2.46 -4.19
CA TYR A 266 -9.65 -2.89 -5.20
C TYR A 266 -8.93 -3.31 -6.47
N LEU A 267 -9.37 -4.41 -7.09
CA LEU A 267 -8.81 -4.88 -8.36
C LEU A 267 -9.95 -5.35 -9.25
N GLN A 268 -10.08 -4.76 -10.42
CA GLN A 268 -11.13 -5.12 -11.37
C GLN A 268 -10.69 -4.93 -12.82
N PRO A 269 -11.33 -5.62 -13.77
CA PRO A 269 -11.11 -5.40 -15.18
C PRO A 269 -11.57 -3.99 -15.63
N THR A 270 -10.95 -3.50 -16.70
CA THR A 270 -11.36 -2.30 -17.40
C THR A 270 -11.06 -2.42 -18.89
N ASP A 271 -11.91 -1.82 -19.72
CA ASP A 271 -11.69 -1.69 -21.16
C ASP A 271 -10.88 -0.44 -21.51
N ALA A 272 -10.61 0.42 -20.51
CA ALA A 272 -9.81 1.62 -20.72
C ALA A 272 -8.32 1.27 -20.88
N SER A 273 -7.66 1.90 -21.86
CA SER A 273 -6.23 1.73 -22.13
C SER A 273 -5.44 3.04 -22.05
N GLU A 274 -6.11 4.16 -21.81
CA GLU A 274 -5.50 5.49 -21.79
C GLU A 274 -6.24 6.43 -20.81
N PRO A 275 -5.65 7.58 -20.45
CA PRO A 275 -6.33 8.60 -19.67
C PRO A 275 -7.68 8.98 -20.26
N SER A 276 -8.75 8.85 -19.48
CA SER A 276 -10.11 9.20 -19.93
C SER A 276 -11.01 9.54 -18.75
N GLU A 277 -12.04 10.34 -19.04
CA GLU A 277 -13.07 10.63 -18.05
C GLU A 277 -13.79 9.34 -17.58
N ALA A 278 -14.03 8.40 -18.50
CA ALA A 278 -14.67 7.12 -18.18
C ALA A 278 -13.85 6.30 -17.16
N LEU A 279 -12.52 6.25 -17.32
CA LEU A 279 -11.64 5.56 -16.38
C LEU A 279 -11.65 6.26 -15.01
N LEU A 280 -11.63 7.59 -14.96
CA LEU A 280 -11.73 8.33 -13.71
C LEU A 280 -13.08 8.10 -13.01
N GLN A 281 -14.19 8.09 -13.78
CA GLN A 281 -15.52 7.80 -13.23
C GLN A 281 -15.60 6.34 -12.70
N GLN A 282 -14.93 5.38 -13.34
CA GLN A 282 -14.82 4.03 -12.83
C GLN A 282 -14.14 4.02 -11.44
N VAL A 283 -13.04 4.75 -11.27
CA VAL A 283 -12.39 4.91 -9.95
C VAL A 283 -13.33 5.55 -8.94
N LYS A 284 -13.97 6.67 -9.28
CA LYS A 284 -14.90 7.36 -8.37
C LYS A 284 -16.04 6.45 -7.89
N LYS A 285 -16.57 5.63 -8.78
CA LYS A 285 -17.59 4.64 -8.43
C LYS A 285 -17.09 3.54 -7.49
N ILE A 286 -15.81 3.14 -7.60
CA ILE A 286 -15.18 2.19 -6.67
C ILE A 286 -15.05 2.80 -5.27
N LEU A 287 -14.79 4.09 -5.19
CA LEU A 287 -14.55 4.81 -3.95
C LEU A 287 -15.82 5.22 -3.19
N GLU A 288 -16.99 5.18 -3.83
CA GLU A 288 -18.31 5.37 -3.20
C GLU A 288 -18.68 4.19 -2.28
#